data_d23e56486f88617ada62fc7061f73ef7
#
_entry.id   d23e56486f88617ada62fc7061f73ef7
#
_cell.length_a   1.000
_cell.length_b   1.000
_cell.length_c   1.000
_cell.angle_alpha   90.00
_cell.angle_beta   90.00
_cell.angle_gamma   90.00
#
_symmetry.space_group_name_H-M   'P 1'
#
loop_
_entity.id
_entity.type
_entity.pdbx_description
1 polymer ?
#
loop_
_entity_poly.entity_id
_entity_poly.type
_entity_poly.pdbx_seq_one_letter_code
_entity_poly.pdbx_strand_id
1 'polypeptide(L)'
;MAKENIVLPAMSDQMTDAELLSWKVTTGDKVTKGDILCEISTDKVDMDLDSPFTGEILSLKAEEGDVINVGDTIAEIETEE
;
A
#
# COMPACT_ATOMS: atom_id res chain seq x y z
N MET A 1 0.25 -18.71 -7.87
CA MET A 1 0.66 -17.36 -8.22
C MET A 1 -0.53 -16.62 -8.78
N ALA A 2 -0.94 -15.55 -8.14
CA ALA A 2 -2.10 -14.77 -8.52
C ALA A 2 -1.78 -13.30 -8.45
N LYS A 3 -2.37 -12.53 -9.35
CA LYS A 3 -2.23 -11.08 -9.33
C LYS A 3 -3.31 -10.51 -8.44
N GLU A 4 -2.91 -9.71 -7.46
CA GLU A 4 -3.82 -9.10 -6.52
C GLU A 4 -3.58 -7.60 -6.47
N ASN A 5 -4.61 -6.86 -6.15
CA ASN A 5 -4.51 -5.42 -5.95
C ASN A 5 -4.31 -5.14 -4.47
N ILE A 6 -3.37 -4.25 -4.17
CA ILE A 6 -3.21 -3.74 -2.81
C ILE A 6 -3.97 -2.43 -2.76
N VAL A 7 -4.96 -2.36 -1.87
CA VAL A 7 -5.80 -1.17 -1.72
C VAL A 7 -5.52 -0.51 -0.38
N LEU A 8 -5.85 0.77 -0.29
CA LEU A 8 -5.75 1.48 0.97
C LEU A 8 -6.87 1.02 1.90
N PRO A 9 -6.54 0.35 3.02
CA PRO A 9 -7.59 -0.08 3.96
C PRO A 9 -7.98 1.06 4.88
N ALA A 10 -9.19 0.98 5.42
CA ALA A 10 -9.60 1.91 6.47
C ALA A 10 -8.95 1.48 7.78
N MET A 11 -8.07 2.31 8.31
CA MET A 11 -7.35 2.04 9.56
C MET A 11 -8.15 2.51 10.78
N SER A 12 -9.20 3.28 10.55
CA SER A 12 -10.12 3.71 11.59
C SER A 12 -11.48 3.99 10.97
N ASP A 13 -12.52 4.09 11.80
CA ASP A 13 -13.88 4.33 11.33
C ASP A 13 -14.04 5.67 10.62
N GLN A 14 -13.17 6.62 10.91
CA GLN A 14 -13.26 7.96 10.36
C GLN A 14 -12.29 8.21 9.21
N MET A 15 -11.49 7.24 8.87
CA MET A 15 -10.51 7.38 7.80
C MET A 15 -11.21 7.28 6.45
N THR A 16 -11.08 8.32 5.64
CA THR A 16 -11.62 8.35 4.28
C THR A 16 -10.52 8.43 3.23
N ASP A 17 -9.40 9.04 3.59
CA ASP A 17 -8.27 9.20 2.69
C ASP A 17 -6.99 9.34 3.49
N ALA A 18 -5.87 9.31 2.78
CA ALA A 18 -4.54 9.50 3.38
C ALA A 18 -3.61 10.03 2.31
N GLU A 19 -2.58 10.73 2.74
CA GLU A 19 -1.53 11.19 1.84
C GLU A 19 -0.40 10.16 1.84
N LEU A 20 0.05 9.76 0.65
CA LEU A 20 1.20 8.87 0.53
C LEU A 20 2.47 9.66 0.75
N LEU A 21 3.18 9.38 1.83
CA LEU A 21 4.40 10.12 2.19
C LEU A 21 5.62 9.56 1.47
N SER A 22 5.81 8.25 1.53
CA SER A 22 6.98 7.63 0.90
C SER A 22 6.74 6.15 0.65
N TRP A 23 7.29 5.64 -0.45
CA TRP A 23 7.33 4.21 -0.73
C TRP A 23 8.59 3.60 -0.13
N LYS A 24 8.45 2.43 0.48
CA LYS A 24 9.58 1.67 1.02
C LYS A 24 9.99 0.54 0.08
N VAL A 25 9.21 0.31 -0.97
CA VAL A 25 9.46 -0.73 -1.97
C VAL A 25 9.29 -0.14 -3.36
N THR A 26 9.75 -0.84 -4.37
CA THR A 26 9.60 -0.44 -5.75
C THR A 26 9.19 -1.64 -6.61
N THR A 27 8.82 -1.36 -7.86
CA THR A 27 8.46 -2.40 -8.83
C THR A 27 9.60 -3.42 -8.93
N GLY A 28 9.23 -4.69 -8.84
CA GLY A 28 10.18 -5.79 -8.87
C GLY A 28 10.66 -6.28 -7.52
N ASP A 29 10.37 -5.52 -6.44
CA ASP A 29 10.76 -5.95 -5.11
C ASP A 29 9.89 -7.11 -4.63
N LYS A 30 10.51 -8.03 -3.91
CA LYS A 30 9.78 -9.10 -3.25
C LYS A 30 9.49 -8.69 -1.82
N VAL A 31 8.26 -8.94 -1.41
CA VAL A 31 7.81 -8.59 -0.06
C VAL A 31 7.19 -9.82 0.60
N THR A 32 7.24 -9.83 1.91
CA THR A 32 6.57 -10.83 2.72
C THR A 32 5.39 -10.17 3.41
N LYS A 33 4.33 -10.91 3.60
CA LYS A 33 3.16 -10.40 4.33
C LYS A 33 3.61 -9.80 5.65
N GLY A 34 3.22 -8.55 5.90
CA GLY A 34 3.64 -7.80 7.08
C GLY A 34 4.79 -6.83 6.84
N ASP A 35 5.47 -6.93 5.70
CA ASP A 35 6.54 -5.97 5.36
C ASP A 35 5.93 -4.60 5.10
N ILE A 36 6.62 -3.55 5.52
CA ILE A 36 6.16 -2.18 5.32
C ILE A 36 6.30 -1.81 3.85
N LEU A 37 5.18 -1.42 3.23
CA LEU A 37 5.17 -0.99 1.83
C LEU A 37 5.41 0.50 1.69
N CYS A 38 4.77 1.29 2.54
CA CYS A 38 4.84 2.75 2.43
C CYS A 38 4.43 3.39 3.75
N GLU A 39 4.74 4.68 3.85
CA GLU A 39 4.23 5.53 4.93
C GLU A 39 3.09 6.38 4.40
N ILE A 40 2.05 6.51 5.18
CA ILE A 40 0.90 7.35 4.87
C ILE A 40 0.64 8.30 6.03
N SER A 41 0.01 9.43 5.71
CA SER A 41 -0.39 10.42 6.70
C SER A 41 -1.89 10.60 6.65
N THR A 42 -2.54 10.44 7.79
CA THR A 42 -3.95 10.77 7.94
C THR A 42 -4.07 12.10 8.66
N ASP A 43 -5.30 12.58 8.88
CA ASP A 43 -5.54 13.86 9.54
C ASP A 43 -4.86 13.97 10.91
N LYS A 44 -4.66 12.84 11.58
CA LYS A 44 -4.22 12.85 12.97
C LYS A 44 -2.87 12.21 13.20
N VAL A 45 -2.49 11.23 12.38
CA VAL A 45 -1.28 10.45 12.62
C VAL A 45 -0.65 10.02 11.31
N ASP A 46 0.66 9.81 11.35
CA ASP A 46 1.39 9.12 10.30
C ASP A 46 1.44 7.65 10.67
N MET A 47 1.30 6.77 9.69
CA MET A 47 1.34 5.34 9.95
C MET A 47 1.98 4.59 8.78
N ASP A 48 2.42 3.38 9.06
CA ASP A 48 2.99 2.51 8.04
C ASP A 48 1.91 1.60 7.50
N LEU A 49 1.96 1.35 6.20
CA LEU A 49 1.06 0.41 5.55
C LEU A 49 1.84 -0.84 5.20
N ASP A 50 1.40 -1.98 5.74
CA ASP A 50 2.08 -3.24 5.51
C ASP A 50 1.42 -4.04 4.38
N SER A 51 2.18 -5.01 3.87
CA SER A 51 1.71 -5.84 2.76
C SER A 51 0.74 -6.90 3.27
N PRO A 52 -0.45 -7.01 2.66
CA PRO A 52 -1.37 -8.11 2.99
C PRO A 52 -1.01 -9.42 2.30
N PHE A 53 -0.01 -9.41 1.43
CA PHE A 53 0.37 -10.60 0.65
C PHE A 53 1.88 -10.79 0.64
N THR A 54 2.29 -12.02 0.40
CA THR A 54 3.68 -12.36 0.08
C THR A 54 3.81 -12.51 -1.42
N GLY A 55 4.73 -11.80 -2.05
CA GLY A 55 4.91 -11.88 -3.47
C GLY A 55 5.83 -10.79 -4.01
N GLU A 56 5.69 -10.51 -5.30
CA GLU A 56 6.52 -9.53 -6.00
C GLU A 56 5.66 -8.34 -6.42
N ILE A 57 6.16 -7.14 -6.18
CA ILE A 57 5.48 -5.91 -6.58
C ILE A 57 5.55 -5.77 -8.11
N LEU A 58 4.39 -5.76 -8.75
CA LEU A 58 4.30 -5.63 -10.19
C LEU A 58 4.28 -4.19 -10.65
N SER A 59 3.55 -3.34 -9.93
CA SER A 59 3.46 -1.91 -10.28
C SER A 59 3.00 -1.11 -9.07
N LEU A 60 3.37 0.16 -9.07
CA LEU A 60 2.90 1.13 -8.09
C LEU A 60 1.90 2.04 -8.80
N LYS A 61 0.70 2.19 -8.23
CA LYS A 61 -0.39 2.97 -8.84
C LYS A 61 -0.53 4.35 -8.23
N ALA A 62 0.23 4.64 -7.18
CA ALA A 62 0.22 5.94 -6.52
C ALA A 62 1.63 6.44 -6.36
N GLU A 63 1.78 7.75 -6.32
CA GLU A 63 3.08 8.42 -6.18
C GLU A 63 3.18 9.12 -4.84
N GLU A 64 4.40 9.37 -4.41
CA GLU A 64 4.64 10.14 -3.20
C GLU A 64 4.03 11.52 -3.35
N GLY A 65 3.28 11.94 -2.35
CA GLY A 65 2.55 13.19 -2.36
C GLY A 65 1.10 13.09 -2.80
N ASP A 66 0.69 11.94 -3.36
CA ASP A 66 -0.70 11.74 -3.78
C ASP A 66 -1.62 11.55 -2.58
N VAL A 67 -2.83 12.07 -2.69
CA VAL A 67 -3.91 11.77 -1.75
C VAL A 67 -4.67 10.56 -2.29
N ILE A 68 -4.80 9.54 -1.46
CA ILE A 68 -5.40 8.26 -1.83
C ILE A 68 -6.64 8.04 -0.98
N ASN A 69 -7.73 7.63 -1.61
CA ASN A 69 -8.96 7.31 -0.90
C ASN A 69 -8.97 5.86 -0.45
N VAL A 70 -9.65 5.60 0.66
CA VAL A 70 -9.87 4.22 1.12
C VAL A 70 -10.54 3.43 0.00
N GLY A 71 -9.98 2.25 -0.29
CA GLY A 71 -10.46 1.39 -1.37
C GLY A 71 -9.76 1.59 -2.70
N ASP A 72 -8.97 2.66 -2.85
CA ASP A 72 -8.21 2.87 -4.08
C ASP A 72 -7.05 1.87 -4.15
N THR A 73 -6.79 1.39 -5.36
CA THR A 73 -5.64 0.51 -5.60
C THR A 73 -4.37 1.34 -5.60
N ILE A 74 -3.42 0.98 -4.73
CA ILE A 74 -2.15 1.69 -4.63
C ILE A 74 -1.00 0.92 -5.28
N ALA A 75 -1.15 -0.39 -5.43
CA ALA A 75 -0.12 -1.22 -6.05
C ALA A 75 -0.73 -2.53 -6.53
N GLU A 76 -0.01 -3.19 -7.43
CA GLU A 76 -0.35 -4.55 -7.85
C GLU A 76 0.78 -5.48 -7.42
N ILE A 77 0.41 -6.67 -6.96
CA ILE A 77 1.36 -7.67 -6.50
C ILE A 77 1.02 -9.02 -7.13
N GLU A 78 2.07 -9.77 -7.48
CA GLU A 78 1.90 -11.17 -7.87
C GLU A 78 2.23 -12.02 -6.66
N THR A 79 1.20 -12.70 -6.12
CA THR A 79 1.38 -13.52 -4.93
C THR A 79 2.08 -14.83 -5.27
N GLU A 80 2.76 -15.41 -4.29
CA GLU A 80 3.47 -16.68 -4.44
C GLU A 80 2.60 -17.90 -4.12
N GLU A 81 1.34 -17.69 -3.84
CA GLU A 81 0.40 -18.75 -3.52
C GLU A 81 -0.36 -19.25 -4.73
#